data_766971119839eaa6ea3eb4c78e842f16
#
_entry.id   766971119839eaa6ea3eb4c78e842f16
#
_cell.length_a   1.000
_cell.length_b   1.000
_cell.length_c   1.000
_cell.angle_alpha   90.00
_cell.angle_beta   90.00
_cell.angle_gamma   90.00
#
_symmetry.space_group_name_H-M   'P 1'
#
loop_
_entity.id
_entity.type
_entity.pdbx_description
1 polymer ?
#
loop_
_entity_poly.entity_id
_entity_poly.type
_entity_poly.pdbx_seq_one_letter_code
_entity_poly.pdbx_strand_id
1 'polypeptide(L)'
;MNNKKPKLSKYYIATAKRLLKYVTETYKARFILVFVCIFLSAVASISVSLSLKYMLDDFILPLIGQKSPDYTEFYRALAVLGCIFIVGVIATFIYTRMMVYIGQGVLKRVRDDMFEHMQTLPIRYFDQNTNGSIMSLYTNDTDTLRQMISQAIPQALMSFFTIIVTFISMLVLSPLLTLLAIVVIGILVFVTKKIGGNSGKYFVRQQVSLADVTGFVEEHMNGQRVVKVFNHEQKSKEEFDQLNEALFDSASQANKYANMMGPVIGNIGNLQFVLTAVLGGVLSVAGVGGITLGVMASYLQFTKSFTQPFMQVAQQFNSIVMALAGAERIFALIDEKPETDEGYVTLVNAKRDADGNIIECKEHTGMWAWKHPHSADGSVSYTPLTGDVRFEDVTFGYNPDKVILKDISLFAKPGQKLAFVGSTGAGKTTITNLINRFYDIQEGKIRYDGINITKIKKDDLRRSLGIVLQDTHLFTGTIRDNIRYGNLDATDEQIYEAARLAHADQFIRMLPNGYDTMLSGDGEELSQGQRQLLSIARAAVADPPVLILDEATSSIDTRTESIVQKGMDNLMKGRTVFVIAHRLSTIRNSDAIIVLDHGQIIERGDHADLIKQKGTYYQLYTGKLELS
;
A
#
# COMPACT_ATOMS: atom_id res chain seq x y z
N MET A 1 22.21 0.86 22.82
CA MET A 1 21.16 1.86 22.58
C MET A 1 19.83 1.38 23.18
N ASN A 2 19.33 2.08 24.19
CA ASN A 2 18.13 1.70 24.95
C ASN A 2 16.85 1.94 24.14
N ASN A 3 16.38 0.94 23.41
CA ASN A 3 15.09 0.96 22.72
C ASN A 3 13.97 0.67 23.77
N LYS A 4 13.51 1.71 24.47
CA LYS A 4 12.23 1.65 25.18
C LYS A 4 11.14 1.57 24.12
N LYS A 5 10.67 0.35 23.81
CA LYS A 5 9.44 0.15 23.03
C LYS A 5 8.34 1.00 23.65
N PRO A 6 7.71 1.93 22.94
CA PRO A 6 6.58 2.70 23.47
C PRO A 6 5.51 1.70 23.91
N LYS A 7 4.86 1.97 25.05
CA LYS A 7 3.79 1.11 25.57
C LYS A 7 2.77 0.90 24.44
N LEU A 8 2.66 -0.33 23.94
CA LEU A 8 1.79 -0.77 22.83
C LEU A 8 0.39 -0.13 22.87
N SER A 9 -0.13 0.08 24.07
CA SER A 9 -1.45 0.67 24.33
C SER A 9 -1.60 2.14 23.88
N LYS A 10 -0.60 3.01 24.01
CA LYS A 10 -0.73 4.42 23.60
C LYS A 10 -0.72 4.61 22.10
N TYR A 11 0.00 3.77 21.39
CA TYR A 11 0.17 3.84 19.95
C TYR A 11 -1.11 3.40 19.23
N TYR A 12 -1.68 2.25 19.60
CA TYR A 12 -2.96 1.79 19.04
C TYR A 12 -4.13 2.73 19.34
N ILE A 13 -4.12 3.44 20.48
CA ILE A 13 -5.14 4.43 20.79
C ILE A 13 -5.06 5.63 19.83
N ALA A 14 -3.86 6.08 19.46
CA ALA A 14 -3.69 7.18 18.50
C ALA A 14 -4.20 6.80 17.11
N THR A 15 -3.83 5.59 16.64
CA THR A 15 -4.30 5.04 15.35
C THR A 15 -5.82 4.88 15.33
N ALA A 16 -6.40 4.34 16.40
CA ALA A 16 -7.85 4.20 16.55
C ALA A 16 -8.57 5.56 16.54
N LYS A 17 -8.02 6.58 17.21
CA LYS A 17 -8.58 7.94 17.19
C LYS A 17 -8.53 8.55 15.78
N ARG A 18 -7.43 8.36 15.05
CA ARG A 18 -7.30 8.85 13.67
C ARG A 18 -8.32 8.17 12.75
N LEU A 19 -8.49 6.86 12.89
CA LEU A 19 -9.47 6.10 12.12
C LEU A 19 -10.90 6.54 12.46
N LEU A 20 -11.20 6.75 13.75
CA LEU A 20 -12.49 7.28 14.18
C LEU A 20 -12.77 8.66 13.58
N LYS A 21 -11.74 9.48 13.41
CA LYS A 21 -11.84 10.79 12.75
C LYS A 21 -12.29 10.62 11.29
N TYR A 22 -11.72 9.69 10.52
CA TYR A 22 -12.18 9.36 9.16
C TYR A 22 -13.67 9.00 9.10
N VAL A 23 -14.14 8.21 10.08
CA VAL A 23 -15.57 7.84 10.17
C VAL A 23 -16.44 9.04 10.53
N THR A 24 -16.04 9.83 11.53
CA THR A 24 -16.88 10.90 12.09
C THR A 24 -16.89 12.17 11.25
N GLU A 25 -15.85 12.50 10.52
CA GLU A 25 -15.82 13.66 9.64
C GLU A 25 -16.84 13.55 8.50
N THR A 26 -16.94 12.36 7.89
CA THR A 26 -17.78 12.18 6.71
C THR A 26 -19.16 11.61 7.05
N TYR A 27 -19.27 10.75 8.08
CA TYR A 27 -20.47 9.95 8.33
C TYR A 27 -21.07 10.14 9.74
N LYS A 28 -20.81 11.29 10.41
CA LYS A 28 -21.22 11.57 11.80
C LYS A 28 -22.69 11.26 12.07
N ALA A 29 -23.60 11.80 11.27
CA ALA A 29 -25.05 11.60 11.46
C ALA A 29 -25.45 10.12 11.29
N ARG A 30 -24.90 9.44 10.27
CA ARG A 30 -25.17 8.02 10.03
C ARG A 30 -24.60 7.13 11.14
N PHE A 31 -23.43 7.48 11.67
CA PHE A 31 -22.81 6.75 12.77
C PHE A 31 -23.60 6.88 14.08
N ILE A 32 -24.17 8.07 14.36
CA ILE A 32 -25.09 8.28 15.48
C ILE A 32 -26.35 7.41 15.30
N LEU A 33 -26.93 7.38 14.09
CA LEU A 33 -28.09 6.55 13.81
C LEU A 33 -27.79 5.06 14.02
N VAL A 34 -26.61 4.60 13.58
CA VAL A 34 -26.14 3.23 13.83
C VAL A 34 -26.09 2.92 15.33
N PHE A 35 -25.51 3.83 16.12
CA PHE A 35 -25.41 3.67 17.56
C PHE A 35 -26.78 3.52 18.23
N VAL A 36 -27.76 4.36 17.83
CA VAL A 36 -29.15 4.28 18.31
C VAL A 36 -29.81 2.96 17.88
N CYS A 37 -29.63 2.57 16.63
CA CYS A 37 -30.21 1.31 16.12
C CYS A 37 -29.63 0.07 16.82
N ILE A 38 -28.32 0.06 17.09
CA ILE A 38 -27.67 -1.03 17.85
C ILE A 38 -28.24 -1.10 19.26
N PHE A 39 -28.40 0.06 19.94
CA PHE A 39 -29.00 0.10 21.27
C PHE A 39 -30.45 -0.42 21.25
N LEU A 40 -31.28 0.05 20.32
CA LEU A 40 -32.66 -0.43 20.16
C LEU A 40 -32.74 -1.93 19.90
N SER A 41 -31.86 -2.44 19.04
CA SER A 41 -31.78 -3.87 18.74
C SER A 41 -31.38 -4.69 19.98
N ALA A 42 -30.43 -4.19 20.80
CA ALA A 42 -30.05 -4.84 22.04
C ALA A 42 -31.20 -4.88 23.04
N VAL A 43 -31.91 -3.76 23.21
CA VAL A 43 -33.09 -3.68 24.08
C VAL A 43 -34.17 -4.64 23.60
N ALA A 44 -34.51 -4.65 22.31
CA ALA A 44 -35.50 -5.55 21.74
C ALA A 44 -35.17 -7.04 21.94
N SER A 45 -33.89 -7.41 21.75
CA SER A 45 -33.43 -8.78 21.97
C SER A 45 -33.61 -9.24 23.43
N ILE A 46 -33.38 -8.35 24.39
CA ILE A 46 -33.46 -8.67 25.80
C ILE A 46 -34.89 -8.63 26.28
N SER A 47 -35.75 -7.80 25.68
CA SER A 47 -37.17 -7.73 25.98
C SER A 47 -37.89 -9.09 25.83
N VAL A 48 -37.43 -9.93 24.89
CA VAL A 48 -37.94 -11.32 24.75
C VAL A 48 -37.67 -12.14 26.01
N SER A 49 -36.48 -12.03 26.60
CA SER A 49 -36.17 -12.75 27.86
C SER A 49 -36.90 -12.19 29.08
N LEU A 50 -37.11 -10.87 29.10
CA LEU A 50 -37.86 -10.19 30.15
C LEU A 50 -39.36 -10.52 30.10
N SER A 51 -39.90 -10.66 28.86
CA SER A 51 -41.33 -10.98 28.64
C SER A 51 -41.76 -12.32 29.23
N LEU A 52 -40.82 -13.28 29.41
CA LEU A 52 -41.11 -14.57 30.04
C LEU A 52 -41.70 -14.43 31.44
N LYS A 53 -41.18 -13.46 32.22
CA LYS A 53 -41.73 -13.18 33.55
C LYS A 53 -43.19 -12.76 33.44
N TYR A 54 -43.47 -11.73 32.66
CA TYR A 54 -44.81 -11.18 32.54
C TYR A 54 -45.79 -12.20 31.88
N MET A 55 -45.34 -12.93 30.87
CA MET A 55 -46.16 -13.96 30.23
C MET A 55 -46.52 -15.08 31.18
N LEU A 56 -45.60 -15.56 32.03
CA LEU A 56 -45.85 -16.62 32.96
C LEU A 56 -46.66 -16.12 34.18
N ASP A 57 -46.19 -15.07 34.86
CA ASP A 57 -46.75 -14.66 36.13
C ASP A 57 -48.08 -13.90 35.99
N ASP A 58 -48.18 -12.98 35.00
CA ASP A 58 -49.32 -12.08 34.91
C ASP A 58 -50.40 -12.56 33.92
N PHE A 59 -50.05 -13.45 32.96
CA PHE A 59 -51.02 -13.89 31.96
C PHE A 59 -51.28 -15.41 31.98
N ILE A 60 -50.30 -16.29 32.10
CA ILE A 60 -50.50 -17.74 31.98
C ILE A 60 -50.96 -18.33 33.29
N LEU A 61 -50.25 -18.09 34.39
CA LEU A 61 -50.58 -18.66 35.69
C LEU A 61 -51.98 -18.28 36.18
N PRO A 62 -52.48 -17.03 36.02
CA PRO A 62 -53.80 -16.65 36.45
C PRO A 62 -54.94 -17.32 35.61
N LEU A 63 -54.66 -17.77 34.38
CA LEU A 63 -55.63 -18.44 33.53
C LEU A 63 -55.76 -19.93 33.82
N ILE A 64 -54.79 -20.53 34.55
CA ILE A 64 -54.82 -21.96 34.87
C ILE A 64 -55.93 -22.25 35.88
N GLY A 65 -56.87 -23.16 35.52
CA GLY A 65 -57.95 -23.58 36.35
C GLY A 65 -59.24 -22.76 36.22
N GLN A 66 -59.28 -21.72 35.39
CA GLN A 66 -60.53 -20.99 35.10
C GLN A 66 -61.42 -21.79 34.14
N LYS A 67 -62.74 -21.82 34.40
CA LYS A 67 -63.70 -22.54 33.53
C LYS A 67 -63.99 -21.85 32.17
N SER A 68 -63.73 -20.52 32.07
CA SER A 68 -63.86 -19.74 30.85
C SER A 68 -62.79 -18.64 30.86
N PRO A 69 -61.53 -18.96 30.43
CA PRO A 69 -60.42 -18.01 30.46
C PRO A 69 -60.59 -16.93 29.38
N ASP A 70 -60.35 -15.66 29.78
CA ASP A 70 -60.28 -14.54 28.84
C ASP A 70 -58.83 -14.33 28.39
N TYR A 71 -58.59 -14.55 27.11
CA TYR A 71 -57.26 -14.43 26.49
C TYR A 71 -56.99 -13.03 25.92
N THR A 72 -57.85 -12.05 26.07
CA THR A 72 -57.76 -10.75 25.42
C THR A 72 -56.48 -10.01 25.83
N GLU A 73 -56.19 -9.96 27.11
CA GLU A 73 -54.96 -9.29 27.64
C GLU A 73 -53.68 -10.04 27.23
N PHE A 74 -53.73 -11.38 27.17
CA PHE A 74 -52.62 -12.20 26.68
C PHE A 74 -52.29 -11.89 25.22
N TYR A 75 -53.29 -11.81 24.34
CA TYR A 75 -53.11 -11.45 22.93
C TYR A 75 -52.58 -10.02 22.76
N ARG A 76 -53.04 -9.08 23.60
CA ARG A 76 -52.50 -7.71 23.60
C ARG A 76 -51.00 -7.68 23.96
N ALA A 77 -50.61 -8.38 25.01
CA ALA A 77 -49.22 -8.48 25.43
C ALA A 77 -48.34 -9.13 24.34
N LEU A 78 -48.84 -10.18 23.68
CA LEU A 78 -48.16 -10.84 22.57
C LEU A 78 -48.01 -9.90 21.35
N ALA A 79 -49.01 -9.09 21.05
CA ALA A 79 -48.96 -8.11 19.98
C ALA A 79 -47.91 -7.00 20.26
N VAL A 80 -47.88 -6.50 21.52
CA VAL A 80 -46.87 -5.52 21.94
C VAL A 80 -45.44 -6.10 21.82
N LEU A 81 -45.25 -7.34 22.26
CA LEU A 81 -43.95 -8.04 22.12
C LEU A 81 -43.58 -8.21 20.64
N GLY A 82 -44.54 -8.57 19.79
CA GLY A 82 -44.36 -8.66 18.35
C GLY A 82 -43.90 -7.32 17.73
N CYS A 83 -44.53 -6.21 18.14
CA CYS A 83 -44.12 -4.87 17.70
C CYS A 83 -42.69 -4.52 18.13
N ILE A 84 -42.30 -4.82 19.37
CA ILE A 84 -40.95 -4.60 19.89
C ILE A 84 -39.93 -5.41 19.05
N PHE A 85 -40.25 -6.66 18.76
CA PHE A 85 -39.43 -7.54 17.95
C PHE A 85 -39.24 -7.01 16.52
N ILE A 86 -40.33 -6.56 15.87
CA ILE A 86 -40.29 -5.96 14.53
C ILE A 86 -39.40 -4.71 14.53
N VAL A 87 -39.52 -3.84 15.54
CA VAL A 87 -38.64 -2.68 15.69
C VAL A 87 -37.18 -3.11 15.80
N GLY A 88 -36.89 -4.17 16.59
CA GLY A 88 -35.55 -4.74 16.72
C GLY A 88 -34.98 -5.26 15.41
N VAL A 89 -35.78 -5.95 14.60
CA VAL A 89 -35.42 -6.47 13.26
C VAL A 89 -35.10 -5.31 12.31
N ILE A 90 -35.99 -4.31 12.27
CA ILE A 90 -35.82 -3.12 11.42
C ILE A 90 -34.54 -2.37 11.84
N ALA A 91 -34.32 -2.18 13.14
CA ALA A 91 -33.11 -1.54 13.66
C ALA A 91 -31.83 -2.30 13.27
N THR A 92 -31.88 -3.65 13.37
CA THR A 92 -30.77 -4.52 12.95
C THR A 92 -30.48 -4.37 11.46
N PHE A 93 -31.51 -4.39 10.62
CA PHE A 93 -31.36 -4.19 9.18
C PHE A 93 -30.74 -2.83 8.85
N ILE A 94 -31.23 -1.76 9.48
CA ILE A 94 -30.74 -0.40 9.26
C ILE A 94 -29.27 -0.27 9.65
N TYR A 95 -28.88 -0.67 10.88
CA TYR A 95 -27.49 -0.50 11.30
C TYR A 95 -26.52 -1.35 10.49
N THR A 96 -26.90 -2.59 10.16
CA THR A 96 -26.04 -3.47 9.34
C THR A 96 -25.81 -2.87 7.96
N ARG A 97 -26.89 -2.44 7.28
CA ARG A 97 -26.78 -1.78 5.97
C ARG A 97 -25.95 -0.49 6.04
N MET A 98 -26.16 0.35 7.06
CA MET A 98 -25.42 1.59 7.25
C MET A 98 -23.93 1.35 7.52
N MET A 99 -23.59 0.32 8.31
CA MET A 99 -22.19 0.01 8.61
C MET A 99 -21.42 -0.49 7.38
N VAL A 100 -22.07 -1.26 6.51
CA VAL A 100 -21.47 -1.62 5.20
C VAL A 100 -21.20 -0.36 4.38
N TYR A 101 -22.18 0.54 4.29
CA TYR A 101 -22.02 1.80 3.53
C TYR A 101 -20.91 2.68 4.11
N ILE A 102 -20.87 2.86 5.43
CA ILE A 102 -19.81 3.62 6.12
C ILE A 102 -18.45 2.97 5.89
N GLY A 103 -18.36 1.65 6.07
CA GLY A 103 -17.11 0.90 5.89
C GLY A 103 -16.54 1.06 4.49
N GLN A 104 -17.35 0.84 3.45
CA GLN A 104 -16.92 0.99 2.06
C GLN A 104 -16.54 2.45 1.72
N GLY A 105 -17.29 3.42 2.23
CA GLY A 105 -17.00 4.83 1.99
C GLY A 105 -15.71 5.30 2.66
N VAL A 106 -15.42 4.85 3.88
CA VAL A 106 -14.14 5.12 4.57
C VAL A 106 -12.98 4.48 3.81
N LEU A 107 -13.15 3.23 3.35
CA LEU A 107 -12.11 2.55 2.57
C LEU A 107 -11.82 3.23 1.23
N LYS A 108 -12.88 3.69 0.54
CA LYS A 108 -12.70 4.46 -0.68
C LYS A 108 -11.81 5.68 -0.38
N ARG A 109 -12.16 6.49 0.62
CA ARG A 109 -11.38 7.68 1.01
C ARG A 109 -9.94 7.33 1.39
N VAL A 110 -9.73 6.27 2.16
CA VAL A 110 -8.37 5.83 2.54
C VAL A 110 -7.55 5.45 1.32
N ARG A 111 -8.15 4.74 0.33
CA ARG A 111 -7.45 4.40 -0.91
C ARG A 111 -7.16 5.62 -1.78
N ASP A 112 -8.13 6.55 -1.87
CA ASP A 112 -7.96 7.81 -2.59
C ASP A 112 -6.78 8.61 -1.97
N ASP A 113 -6.78 8.79 -0.63
CA ASP A 113 -5.71 9.50 0.10
C ASP A 113 -4.35 8.82 -0.06
N MET A 114 -4.29 7.46 0.02
CA MET A 114 -3.06 6.71 -0.20
C MET A 114 -2.53 6.89 -1.62
N PHE A 115 -3.40 6.81 -2.64
CA PHE A 115 -2.97 6.89 -4.03
C PHE A 115 -2.52 8.30 -4.40
N GLU A 116 -3.26 9.32 -3.98
CA GLU A 116 -2.91 10.73 -4.18
C GLU A 116 -1.56 11.04 -3.52
N HIS A 117 -1.38 10.61 -2.27
CA HIS A 117 -0.12 10.83 -1.57
C HIS A 117 1.04 10.04 -2.18
N MET A 118 0.82 8.80 -2.61
CA MET A 118 1.83 7.97 -3.27
C MET A 118 2.42 8.65 -4.52
N GLN A 119 1.61 9.42 -5.28
CA GLN A 119 2.09 10.17 -6.45
C GLN A 119 3.03 11.31 -6.08
N THR A 120 3.03 11.76 -4.83
CA THR A 120 3.90 12.85 -4.35
C THR A 120 5.21 12.34 -3.75
N LEU A 121 5.38 11.03 -3.59
CA LEU A 121 6.54 10.46 -2.91
C LEU A 121 7.79 10.46 -3.80
N PRO A 122 8.98 10.64 -3.20
CA PRO A 122 10.25 10.56 -3.93
C PRO A 122 10.53 9.12 -4.38
N ILE A 123 11.29 8.96 -5.46
CA ILE A 123 11.74 7.64 -5.98
C ILE A 123 12.42 6.80 -4.90
N ARG A 124 13.13 7.44 -3.98
CA ARG A 124 13.74 6.76 -2.81
C ARG A 124 12.77 5.86 -2.06
N TYR A 125 11.50 6.27 -1.93
CA TYR A 125 10.49 5.44 -1.25
C TYR A 125 10.25 4.12 -1.99
N PHE A 126 10.16 4.17 -3.31
CA PHE A 126 9.94 2.99 -4.16
C PHE A 126 11.18 2.09 -4.25
N ASP A 127 12.38 2.67 -4.19
CA ASP A 127 13.63 1.91 -4.14
C ASP A 127 13.83 1.16 -2.80
N GLN A 128 13.24 1.66 -1.71
CA GLN A 128 13.33 1.07 -0.37
C GLN A 128 12.20 0.11 -0.04
N ASN A 129 11.09 0.15 -0.76
CA ASN A 129 9.90 -0.66 -0.51
C ASN A 129 9.57 -1.51 -1.74
N THR A 130 9.33 -2.80 -1.55
CA THR A 130 8.94 -3.68 -2.65
C THR A 130 7.51 -3.38 -3.12
N ASN A 131 7.25 -3.54 -4.42
CA ASN A 131 5.91 -3.38 -4.99
C ASN A 131 4.87 -4.24 -4.26
N GLY A 132 5.23 -5.47 -3.86
CA GLY A 132 4.37 -6.37 -3.09
C GLY A 132 4.01 -5.82 -1.71
N SER A 133 4.96 -5.16 -1.01
CA SER A 133 4.68 -4.54 0.29
C SER A 133 3.72 -3.36 0.16
N ILE A 134 3.89 -2.52 -0.85
CA ILE A 134 2.99 -1.39 -1.14
C ILE A 134 1.61 -1.92 -1.54
N MET A 135 1.53 -2.93 -2.41
CA MET A 135 0.27 -3.53 -2.85
C MET A 135 -0.51 -4.16 -1.70
N SER A 136 0.20 -4.74 -0.71
CA SER A 136 -0.42 -5.30 0.50
C SER A 136 -1.20 -4.25 1.30
N LEU A 137 -0.81 -2.97 1.27
CA LEU A 137 -1.56 -1.87 1.91
C LEU A 137 -2.93 -1.68 1.24
N TYR A 138 -2.98 -1.76 -0.10
CA TYR A 138 -4.22 -1.59 -0.88
C TYR A 138 -5.14 -2.81 -0.84
N THR A 139 -4.61 -4.00 -0.56
CA THR A 139 -5.35 -5.26 -0.55
C THR A 139 -5.61 -5.75 0.89
N ASN A 140 -4.63 -6.33 1.53
CA ASN A 140 -4.78 -7.02 2.81
C ASN A 140 -5.10 -6.04 3.95
N ASP A 141 -4.37 -4.92 4.04
CA ASP A 141 -4.54 -3.99 5.14
C ASP A 141 -5.86 -3.21 5.05
N THR A 142 -6.26 -2.83 3.85
CA THR A 142 -7.58 -2.23 3.63
C THR A 142 -8.71 -3.22 3.90
N ASP A 143 -8.56 -4.53 3.60
CA ASP A 143 -9.60 -5.52 3.90
C ASP A 143 -9.74 -5.77 5.40
N THR A 144 -8.65 -5.84 6.14
CA THR A 144 -8.71 -5.93 7.61
C THR A 144 -9.40 -4.71 8.24
N LEU A 145 -9.16 -3.51 7.71
CA LEU A 145 -9.89 -2.30 8.11
C LEU A 145 -11.37 -2.40 7.83
N ARG A 146 -11.75 -2.93 6.66
CA ARG A 146 -13.15 -3.16 6.29
C ARG A 146 -13.84 -4.07 7.29
N GLN A 147 -13.21 -5.20 7.62
CA GLN A 147 -13.75 -6.15 8.58
C GLN A 147 -13.92 -5.51 9.96
N MET A 148 -12.95 -4.72 10.41
CA MET A 148 -13.05 -4.02 11.69
C MET A 148 -14.19 -3.01 11.69
N ILE A 149 -14.31 -2.14 10.69
CA ILE A 149 -15.33 -1.10 10.64
C ILE A 149 -16.71 -1.70 10.45
N SER A 150 -16.88 -2.63 9.48
CA SER A 150 -18.19 -3.13 9.09
C SER A 150 -18.72 -4.26 9.99
N GLN A 151 -17.85 -4.96 10.72
CA GLN A 151 -18.24 -6.15 11.52
C GLN A 151 -17.78 -6.04 12.97
N ALA A 152 -16.47 -5.86 13.24
CA ALA A 152 -15.95 -5.95 14.61
C ALA A 152 -16.46 -4.82 15.52
N ILE A 153 -16.50 -3.58 15.03
CA ILE A 153 -17.02 -2.44 15.81
C ILE A 153 -18.51 -2.58 16.12
N PRO A 154 -19.41 -2.84 15.14
CA PRO A 154 -20.83 -3.05 15.45
C PRO A 154 -21.07 -4.20 16.40
N GLN A 155 -20.36 -5.33 16.22
CA GLN A 155 -20.49 -6.49 17.09
C GLN A 155 -20.02 -6.22 18.52
N ALA A 156 -18.92 -5.48 18.68
CA ALA A 156 -18.43 -5.06 19.99
C ALA A 156 -19.42 -4.11 20.70
N LEU A 157 -19.98 -3.13 19.96
CA LEU A 157 -21.02 -2.23 20.48
C LEU A 157 -22.30 -2.98 20.85
N MET A 158 -22.75 -3.90 20.01
CA MET A 158 -23.91 -4.74 20.29
C MET A 158 -23.69 -5.56 21.56
N SER A 159 -22.53 -6.21 21.69
CA SER A 159 -22.14 -6.98 22.87
C SER A 159 -22.10 -6.11 24.12
N PHE A 160 -21.55 -4.90 24.02
CA PHE A 160 -21.48 -3.94 25.12
C PHE A 160 -22.88 -3.55 25.63
N PHE A 161 -23.80 -3.17 24.71
CA PHE A 161 -25.16 -2.84 25.11
C PHE A 161 -25.92 -4.04 25.63
N THR A 162 -25.76 -5.22 25.03
CA THR A 162 -26.39 -6.45 25.50
C THR A 162 -25.96 -6.76 26.94
N ILE A 163 -24.67 -6.67 27.26
CA ILE A 163 -24.17 -6.89 28.62
C ILE A 163 -24.82 -5.89 29.59
N ILE A 164 -24.83 -4.60 29.26
CA ILE A 164 -25.39 -3.56 30.14
C ILE A 164 -26.89 -3.77 30.38
N VAL A 165 -27.66 -3.91 29.30
CA VAL A 165 -29.12 -4.03 29.39
C VAL A 165 -29.51 -5.33 30.12
N THR A 166 -28.81 -6.45 29.82
CA THR A 166 -29.03 -7.72 30.55
C THR A 166 -28.71 -7.57 32.03
N PHE A 167 -27.56 -6.95 32.35
CA PHE A 167 -27.18 -6.75 33.77
C PHE A 167 -28.18 -5.89 34.53
N ILE A 168 -28.65 -4.78 33.94
CA ILE A 168 -29.70 -3.94 34.53
C ILE A 168 -31.00 -4.73 34.71
N SER A 169 -31.40 -5.51 33.71
CA SER A 169 -32.61 -6.35 33.80
C SER A 169 -32.50 -7.41 34.88
N MET A 170 -31.33 -8.04 35.01
CA MET A 170 -31.06 -9.01 36.11
C MET A 170 -31.16 -8.35 37.49
N LEU A 171 -30.60 -7.14 37.65
CA LEU A 171 -30.62 -6.39 38.92
C LEU A 171 -32.05 -6.00 39.31
N VAL A 172 -32.87 -5.56 38.34
CA VAL A 172 -34.27 -5.18 38.58
C VAL A 172 -35.14 -6.39 38.92
N LEU A 173 -34.90 -7.56 38.31
CA LEU A 173 -35.67 -8.76 38.57
C LEU A 173 -35.40 -9.41 39.90
N SER A 174 -34.10 -9.57 40.23
CA SER A 174 -33.69 -10.18 41.51
C SER A 174 -32.27 -9.75 41.88
N PRO A 175 -32.09 -8.77 42.80
CA PRO A 175 -30.76 -8.37 43.26
C PRO A 175 -29.98 -9.53 43.91
N LEU A 176 -30.69 -10.46 44.56
CA LEU A 176 -30.10 -11.60 45.27
C LEU A 176 -29.45 -12.60 44.28
N LEU A 177 -30.13 -12.94 43.18
CA LEU A 177 -29.58 -13.81 42.14
C LEU A 177 -28.48 -13.08 41.31
N THR A 178 -28.55 -11.76 41.22
CA THR A 178 -27.54 -10.94 40.52
C THR A 178 -26.19 -10.98 41.23
N LEU A 179 -26.16 -11.17 42.55
CA LEU A 179 -24.91 -11.34 43.28
C LEU A 179 -24.12 -12.58 42.83
N LEU A 180 -24.84 -13.70 42.57
CA LEU A 180 -24.23 -14.87 41.91
C LEU A 180 -23.68 -14.54 40.53
N ALA A 181 -24.45 -13.79 39.73
CA ALA A 181 -24.00 -13.39 38.37
C ALA A 181 -22.72 -12.54 38.41
N ILE A 182 -22.58 -11.62 39.38
CA ILE A 182 -21.35 -10.80 39.57
C ILE A 182 -20.12 -11.67 39.83
N VAL A 183 -20.24 -12.70 40.68
CA VAL A 183 -19.14 -13.65 40.92
C VAL A 183 -18.74 -14.35 39.63
N VAL A 184 -19.70 -14.83 38.84
CA VAL A 184 -19.44 -15.51 37.57
C VAL A 184 -18.83 -14.56 36.53
N ILE A 185 -19.26 -13.30 36.48
CA ILE A 185 -18.63 -12.27 35.63
C ILE A 185 -17.15 -12.13 35.96
N GLY A 186 -16.82 -12.05 37.25
CA GLY A 186 -15.42 -11.99 37.70
C GLY A 186 -14.60 -13.18 37.22
N ILE A 187 -15.16 -14.40 37.29
CA ILE A 187 -14.54 -15.61 36.77
C ILE A 187 -14.39 -15.56 35.25
N LEU A 188 -15.44 -15.15 34.51
CA LEU A 188 -15.41 -15.02 33.05
C LEU A 188 -14.34 -14.03 32.57
N VAL A 189 -14.25 -12.86 33.17
CA VAL A 189 -13.24 -11.84 32.87
C VAL A 189 -11.83 -12.37 33.15
N PHE A 190 -11.62 -13.02 34.26
CA PHE A 190 -10.33 -13.62 34.63
C PHE A 190 -9.91 -14.71 33.63
N VAL A 191 -10.81 -15.62 33.30
CA VAL A 191 -10.57 -16.73 32.35
C VAL A 191 -10.30 -16.20 30.95
N THR A 192 -11.13 -15.25 30.47
CA THR A 192 -10.95 -14.63 29.15
C THR A 192 -9.61 -13.92 29.05
N LYS A 193 -9.21 -13.17 30.07
CA LYS A 193 -7.90 -12.49 30.11
C LYS A 193 -6.74 -13.49 30.09
N LYS A 194 -6.82 -14.58 30.83
CA LYS A 194 -5.75 -15.60 30.92
C LYS A 194 -5.62 -16.42 29.64
N ILE A 195 -6.73 -16.94 29.12
CA ILE A 195 -6.74 -17.76 27.88
C ILE A 195 -6.45 -16.88 26.68
N GLY A 196 -7.10 -15.71 26.56
CA GLY A 196 -6.92 -14.78 25.44
C GLY A 196 -5.51 -14.21 25.36
N GLY A 197 -4.89 -13.90 26.52
CA GLY A 197 -3.50 -13.46 26.57
C GLY A 197 -2.51 -14.51 26.06
N ASN A 198 -2.71 -15.78 26.42
CA ASN A 198 -1.89 -16.88 25.91
C ASN A 198 -2.15 -17.13 24.40
N SER A 199 -3.40 -17.13 23.99
CA SER A 199 -3.77 -17.27 22.58
C SER A 199 -3.08 -16.21 21.72
N GLY A 200 -3.16 -14.93 22.10
CA GLY A 200 -2.51 -13.84 21.37
C GLY A 200 -1.00 -14.02 21.23
N LYS A 201 -0.32 -14.48 22.27
CA LYS A 201 1.13 -14.75 22.23
C LYS A 201 1.48 -15.83 21.19
N TYR A 202 0.73 -16.92 21.15
CA TYR A 202 0.98 -18.00 20.22
C TYR A 202 0.54 -17.65 18.79
N PHE A 203 -0.50 -16.83 18.59
CA PHE A 203 -0.86 -16.32 17.26
C PHE A 203 0.25 -15.46 16.65
N VAL A 204 0.89 -14.59 17.44
CA VAL A 204 2.06 -13.82 16.96
C VAL A 204 3.18 -14.76 16.54
N ARG A 205 3.47 -15.82 17.33
CA ARG A 205 4.50 -16.80 16.97
C ARG A 205 4.13 -17.59 15.72
N GLN A 206 2.88 -17.97 15.56
CA GLN A 206 2.36 -18.63 14.36
C GLN A 206 2.56 -17.76 13.11
N GLN A 207 2.31 -16.44 13.20
CA GLN A 207 2.52 -15.52 12.07
C GLN A 207 3.98 -15.43 11.66
N VAL A 208 4.91 -15.45 12.61
CA VAL A 208 6.36 -15.49 12.30
C VAL A 208 6.71 -16.80 11.57
N SER A 209 6.32 -17.96 12.13
CA SER A 209 6.60 -19.25 11.50
C SER A 209 5.93 -19.39 10.13
N LEU A 210 4.75 -18.82 9.93
CA LEU A 210 4.07 -18.78 8.62
C LEU A 210 4.86 -17.94 7.61
N ALA A 211 5.39 -16.79 8.04
CA ALA A 211 6.23 -15.95 7.18
C ALA A 211 7.52 -16.69 6.76
N ASP A 212 8.16 -17.44 7.67
CA ASP A 212 9.35 -18.23 7.37
C ASP A 212 9.04 -19.32 6.33
N VAL A 213 7.95 -20.07 6.49
CA VAL A 213 7.49 -21.09 5.52
C VAL A 213 7.16 -20.46 4.17
N THR A 214 6.43 -19.34 4.17
CA THR A 214 6.04 -18.67 2.92
C THR A 214 7.25 -18.14 2.17
N GLY A 215 8.20 -17.52 2.87
CA GLY A 215 9.45 -17.03 2.28
C GLY A 215 10.28 -18.16 1.68
N PHE A 216 10.40 -19.30 2.38
CA PHE A 216 11.09 -20.47 1.87
C PHE A 216 10.43 -21.04 0.60
N VAL A 217 9.10 -21.13 0.58
CA VAL A 217 8.34 -21.59 -0.61
C VAL A 217 8.55 -20.64 -1.79
N GLU A 218 8.47 -19.31 -1.57
CA GLU A 218 8.70 -18.32 -2.62
C GLU A 218 10.11 -18.40 -3.19
N GLU A 219 11.14 -18.51 -2.34
CA GLU A 219 12.54 -18.69 -2.75
C GLU A 219 12.72 -19.92 -3.61
N HIS A 220 12.16 -21.08 -3.17
CA HIS A 220 12.28 -22.34 -3.89
C HIS A 220 11.44 -22.40 -5.16
N MET A 221 10.28 -21.71 -5.24
CA MET A 221 9.53 -21.56 -6.48
C MET A 221 10.34 -20.79 -7.52
N ASN A 222 10.94 -19.67 -7.14
CA ASN A 222 11.79 -18.87 -8.01
C ASN A 222 13.07 -19.62 -8.41
N GLY A 223 13.66 -20.35 -7.45
CA GLY A 223 14.88 -21.15 -7.63
C GLY A 223 14.66 -22.57 -8.14
N GLN A 224 13.45 -22.99 -8.52
CA GLN A 224 13.14 -24.41 -8.82
C GLN A 224 14.01 -25.01 -9.92
N ARG A 225 14.41 -24.24 -10.93
CA ARG A 225 15.34 -24.71 -11.98
C ARG A 225 16.71 -25.06 -11.39
N VAL A 226 17.19 -24.25 -10.43
CA VAL A 226 18.48 -24.49 -9.74
C VAL A 226 18.39 -25.74 -8.88
N VAL A 227 17.33 -25.88 -8.08
CA VAL A 227 17.08 -27.09 -7.27
C VAL A 227 17.12 -28.34 -8.13
N LYS A 228 16.47 -28.31 -9.31
CA LYS A 228 16.41 -29.44 -10.26
C LYS A 228 17.76 -29.75 -10.88
N VAL A 229 18.51 -28.76 -11.35
CA VAL A 229 19.82 -28.95 -12.01
C VAL A 229 20.84 -29.56 -11.03
N PHE A 230 20.79 -29.16 -9.76
CA PHE A 230 21.73 -29.66 -8.74
C PHE A 230 21.21 -30.86 -7.95
N ASN A 231 20.00 -31.37 -8.25
CA ASN A 231 19.36 -32.51 -7.57
C ASN A 231 19.25 -32.30 -6.04
N HIS A 232 18.87 -31.09 -5.60
CA HIS A 232 18.76 -30.75 -4.18
C HIS A 232 17.35 -30.90 -3.62
N GLU A 233 16.44 -31.62 -4.31
CA GLU A 233 15.04 -31.76 -3.89
C GLU A 233 14.90 -32.41 -2.51
N GLN A 234 15.72 -33.40 -2.22
CA GLN A 234 15.64 -34.10 -0.93
C GLN A 234 16.04 -33.15 0.23
N LYS A 235 17.12 -32.40 0.06
CA LYS A 235 17.57 -31.42 1.05
C LYS A 235 16.53 -30.30 1.25
N SER A 236 15.95 -29.82 0.16
CA SER A 236 14.89 -28.80 0.22
C SER A 236 13.65 -29.31 0.96
N LYS A 237 13.29 -30.59 0.81
CA LYS A 237 12.19 -31.21 1.58
C LYS A 237 12.51 -31.26 3.08
N GLU A 238 13.72 -31.66 3.45
CA GLU A 238 14.15 -31.73 4.85
C GLU A 238 14.14 -30.35 5.53
N GLU A 239 14.60 -29.31 4.83
CA GLU A 239 14.55 -27.92 5.31
C GLU A 239 13.11 -27.39 5.43
N PHE A 240 12.26 -27.69 4.43
CA PHE A 240 10.84 -27.37 4.47
C PHE A 240 10.13 -28.05 5.65
N ASP A 241 10.40 -29.35 5.88
CA ASP A 241 9.78 -30.10 6.96
C ASP A 241 10.11 -29.50 8.33
N GLN A 242 11.34 -29.02 8.55
CA GLN A 242 11.72 -28.33 9.80
C GLN A 242 10.92 -27.05 10.02
N LEU A 243 10.79 -26.23 8.98
CA LEU A 243 10.01 -24.98 9.06
C LEU A 243 8.52 -25.26 9.25
N ASN A 244 7.99 -26.26 8.54
CA ASN A 244 6.59 -26.66 8.62
C ASN A 244 6.24 -27.29 9.98
N GLU A 245 7.15 -28.03 10.62
CA GLU A 245 6.99 -28.55 11.97
C GLU A 245 6.96 -27.39 13.00
N ALA A 246 7.84 -26.41 12.85
CA ALA A 246 7.82 -25.20 13.70
C ALA A 246 6.50 -24.40 13.55
N LEU A 247 5.96 -24.33 12.33
CA LEU A 247 4.65 -23.76 12.06
C LEU A 247 3.53 -24.59 12.70
N PHE A 248 3.58 -25.93 12.55
CA PHE A 248 2.61 -26.86 13.15
C PHE A 248 2.55 -26.67 14.66
N ASP A 249 3.68 -26.66 15.35
CA ASP A 249 3.76 -26.47 16.80
C ASP A 249 3.16 -25.14 17.22
N SER A 250 3.53 -24.05 16.53
CA SER A 250 3.03 -22.71 16.82
C SER A 250 1.54 -22.59 16.57
N ALA A 251 1.05 -23.11 15.44
CA ALA A 251 -0.37 -23.10 15.05
C ALA A 251 -1.20 -23.99 15.96
N SER A 252 -0.70 -25.19 16.31
CA SER A 252 -1.36 -26.11 17.23
C SER A 252 -1.59 -25.47 18.59
N GLN A 253 -0.57 -24.80 19.17
CA GLN A 253 -0.70 -24.10 20.45
C GLN A 253 -1.65 -22.90 20.34
N ALA A 254 -1.56 -22.10 19.28
CA ALA A 254 -2.44 -20.96 19.07
C ALA A 254 -3.91 -21.41 19.00
N ASN A 255 -4.21 -22.42 18.18
CA ASN A 255 -5.55 -22.97 18.00
C ASN A 255 -6.05 -23.69 19.24
N LYS A 256 -5.19 -24.38 20.01
CA LYS A 256 -5.54 -24.98 21.29
C LYS A 256 -6.14 -23.96 22.24
N TYR A 257 -5.45 -22.84 22.47
CA TYR A 257 -5.96 -21.80 23.37
C TYR A 257 -7.21 -21.08 22.79
N ALA A 258 -7.25 -20.82 21.50
CA ALA A 258 -8.40 -20.20 20.85
C ALA A 258 -9.65 -21.10 20.96
N ASN A 259 -9.52 -22.39 20.63
CA ASN A 259 -10.64 -23.34 20.64
C ASN A 259 -11.07 -23.76 22.07
N MET A 260 -10.21 -23.64 23.08
CA MET A 260 -10.58 -23.85 24.48
C MET A 260 -11.51 -22.74 25.01
N MET A 261 -11.45 -21.53 24.45
CA MET A 261 -12.20 -20.39 24.98
C MET A 261 -13.71 -20.63 24.94
N GLY A 262 -14.24 -21.11 23.81
CA GLY A 262 -15.65 -21.40 23.63
C GLY A 262 -16.22 -22.39 24.68
N PRO A 263 -15.68 -23.62 24.74
CA PRO A 263 -16.12 -24.63 25.72
C PRO A 263 -15.97 -24.18 27.18
N VAL A 264 -14.88 -23.50 27.53
CA VAL A 264 -14.66 -23.04 28.91
C VAL A 264 -15.69 -21.98 29.29
N ILE A 265 -15.90 -20.96 28.47
CA ILE A 265 -16.90 -19.92 28.73
C ILE A 265 -18.31 -20.52 28.72
N GLY A 266 -18.61 -21.42 27.77
CA GLY A 266 -19.89 -22.10 27.68
C GLY A 266 -20.21 -22.95 28.93
N ASN A 267 -19.23 -23.72 29.42
CA ASN A 267 -19.43 -24.52 30.62
C ASN A 267 -19.53 -23.68 31.92
N ILE A 268 -18.83 -22.54 32.00
CA ILE A 268 -19.03 -21.57 33.10
C ILE A 268 -20.49 -21.04 33.03
N GLY A 269 -21.01 -20.72 31.85
CA GLY A 269 -22.40 -20.33 31.65
C GLY A 269 -23.40 -21.42 32.02
N ASN A 270 -23.13 -22.69 31.69
CA ASN A 270 -23.95 -23.83 32.07
C ASN A 270 -23.93 -24.05 33.60
N LEU A 271 -22.76 -23.92 34.22
CA LEU A 271 -22.65 -23.99 35.67
C LEU A 271 -23.45 -22.86 36.37
N GLN A 272 -23.33 -21.63 35.84
CA GLN A 272 -24.14 -20.50 36.29
C GLN A 272 -25.64 -20.81 36.17
N PHE A 273 -26.08 -21.36 35.04
CA PHE A 273 -27.47 -21.74 34.83
C PHE A 273 -27.97 -22.73 35.90
N VAL A 274 -27.20 -23.81 36.15
CA VAL A 274 -27.54 -24.81 37.17
C VAL A 274 -27.58 -24.19 38.58
N LEU A 275 -26.56 -23.41 38.94
CA LEU A 275 -26.51 -22.74 40.27
C LEU A 275 -27.70 -21.75 40.43
N THR A 276 -28.05 -21.02 39.38
CA THR A 276 -29.21 -20.11 39.38
C THR A 276 -30.50 -20.88 39.50
N ALA A 277 -30.66 -22.02 38.83
CA ALA A 277 -31.86 -22.86 38.92
C ALA A 277 -32.03 -23.43 40.35
N VAL A 278 -30.97 -23.95 40.93
CA VAL A 278 -30.98 -24.52 42.31
C VAL A 278 -31.28 -23.43 43.35
N LEU A 279 -30.45 -22.34 43.34
CA LEU A 279 -30.62 -21.21 44.27
C LEU A 279 -31.99 -20.53 44.12
N GLY A 280 -32.40 -20.25 42.85
CA GLY A 280 -33.67 -19.62 42.55
C GLY A 280 -34.85 -20.50 42.95
N GLY A 281 -34.75 -21.83 42.76
CA GLY A 281 -35.74 -22.80 43.20
C GLY A 281 -35.89 -22.84 44.73
N VAL A 282 -34.78 -22.93 45.46
CA VAL A 282 -34.78 -22.91 46.94
C VAL A 282 -35.36 -21.60 47.47
N LEU A 283 -34.96 -20.46 46.93
CA LEU A 283 -35.47 -19.15 47.34
C LEU A 283 -36.94 -18.95 47.03
N SER A 284 -37.41 -19.47 45.87
CA SER A 284 -38.82 -19.44 45.46
C SER A 284 -39.70 -20.26 46.43
N VAL A 285 -39.26 -21.49 46.76
CA VAL A 285 -39.97 -22.34 47.73
C VAL A 285 -39.95 -21.74 49.15
N ALA A 286 -38.86 -21.11 49.54
CA ALA A 286 -38.72 -20.42 50.81
C ALA A 286 -39.49 -19.09 50.89
N GLY A 287 -40.07 -18.61 49.78
CA GLY A 287 -40.78 -17.32 49.74
C GLY A 287 -39.89 -16.09 49.90
N VAL A 288 -38.54 -16.25 49.70
CA VAL A 288 -37.57 -15.19 49.92
C VAL A 288 -37.30 -14.43 48.60
N GLY A 289 -37.29 -13.09 48.68
CA GLY A 289 -36.90 -12.22 47.55
C GLY A 289 -37.89 -12.08 46.42
N GLY A 290 -39.15 -12.53 46.60
CA GLY A 290 -40.22 -12.38 45.59
C GLY A 290 -39.95 -13.14 44.28
N ILE A 291 -39.21 -14.27 44.36
CA ILE A 291 -38.81 -15.06 43.18
C ILE A 291 -39.98 -15.95 42.77
N THR A 292 -40.71 -15.52 41.74
CA THR A 292 -41.76 -16.28 41.10
C THR A 292 -41.23 -17.24 40.05
N LEU A 293 -42.09 -18.11 39.50
CA LEU A 293 -41.75 -19.02 38.41
C LEU A 293 -41.32 -18.24 37.14
N GLY A 294 -42.03 -17.14 36.83
CA GLY A 294 -41.70 -16.27 35.71
C GLY A 294 -40.38 -15.51 35.90
N VAL A 295 -40.11 -15.01 37.11
CA VAL A 295 -38.77 -14.41 37.42
C VAL A 295 -37.66 -15.43 37.22
N MET A 296 -37.85 -16.67 37.68
CA MET A 296 -36.87 -17.73 37.53
C MET A 296 -36.63 -18.09 36.05
N ALA A 297 -37.69 -18.25 35.28
CA ALA A 297 -37.57 -18.54 33.84
C ALA A 297 -36.83 -17.43 33.06
N SER A 298 -37.20 -16.16 33.33
CA SER A 298 -36.52 -15.02 32.71
C SER A 298 -35.05 -14.92 33.13
N TYR A 299 -34.78 -15.19 34.39
CA TYR A 299 -33.40 -15.11 34.93
C TYR A 299 -32.50 -16.20 34.34
N LEU A 300 -33.01 -17.42 34.18
CA LEU A 300 -32.31 -18.52 33.51
C LEU A 300 -32.00 -18.18 32.04
N GLN A 301 -32.92 -17.52 31.35
CA GLN A 301 -32.69 -17.05 29.99
C GLN A 301 -31.62 -15.94 29.96
N PHE A 302 -31.61 -15.02 30.92
CA PHE A 302 -30.58 -14.00 31.02
C PHE A 302 -29.19 -14.59 31.24
N THR A 303 -29.02 -15.67 32.00
CA THR A 303 -27.71 -16.30 32.19
C THR A 303 -27.12 -16.77 30.89
N LYS A 304 -27.95 -17.28 29.95
CA LYS A 304 -27.54 -17.67 28.59
C LYS A 304 -27.21 -16.44 27.73
N SER A 305 -28.10 -15.45 27.72
CA SER A 305 -27.92 -14.20 26.94
C SER A 305 -26.72 -13.38 27.40
N PHE A 306 -26.30 -13.54 28.65
CA PHE A 306 -25.16 -12.82 29.23
C PHE A 306 -23.81 -13.39 28.82
N THR A 307 -23.70 -14.71 28.65
CA THR A 307 -22.44 -15.40 28.32
C THR A 307 -22.00 -15.20 26.85
N GLN A 308 -22.96 -15.14 25.94
CA GLN A 308 -22.72 -15.04 24.51
C GLN A 308 -21.90 -13.80 24.08
N PRO A 309 -22.19 -12.57 24.58
CA PRO A 309 -21.44 -11.37 24.22
C PRO A 309 -19.95 -11.43 24.61
N PHE A 310 -19.58 -12.10 25.70
CA PHE A 310 -18.18 -12.27 26.09
C PHE A 310 -17.39 -13.09 25.05
N MET A 311 -18.01 -14.15 24.52
CA MET A 311 -17.39 -14.93 23.44
C MET A 311 -17.22 -14.09 22.16
N GLN A 312 -18.23 -13.31 21.80
CA GLN A 312 -18.18 -12.45 20.62
C GLN A 312 -17.07 -11.38 20.72
N VAL A 313 -16.96 -10.71 21.86
CA VAL A 313 -15.89 -9.72 22.10
C VAL A 313 -14.52 -10.38 22.02
N ALA A 314 -14.37 -11.58 22.58
CA ALA A 314 -13.11 -12.31 22.56
C ALA A 314 -12.69 -12.70 21.12
N GLN A 315 -13.65 -13.10 20.26
CA GLN A 315 -13.40 -13.42 18.86
C GLN A 315 -13.00 -12.17 18.06
N GLN A 316 -13.62 -11.02 18.33
CA GLN A 316 -13.34 -9.77 17.59
C GLN A 316 -12.01 -9.12 17.99
N PHE A 317 -11.44 -9.48 19.13
CA PHE A 317 -10.23 -8.85 19.65
C PHE A 317 -9.05 -8.96 18.68
N ASN A 318 -8.82 -10.15 18.13
CA ASN A 318 -7.73 -10.36 17.16
C ASN A 318 -7.95 -9.55 15.86
N SER A 319 -9.18 -9.53 15.34
CA SER A 319 -9.52 -8.74 14.15
C SER A 319 -9.26 -7.25 14.35
N ILE A 320 -9.59 -6.72 15.53
CA ILE A 320 -9.32 -5.31 15.87
C ILE A 320 -7.82 -5.04 15.94
N VAL A 321 -7.04 -5.91 16.58
CA VAL A 321 -5.58 -5.75 16.69
C VAL A 321 -4.92 -5.78 15.32
N MET A 322 -5.29 -6.75 14.47
CA MET A 322 -4.77 -6.87 13.10
C MET A 322 -5.12 -5.65 12.25
N ALA A 323 -6.36 -5.17 12.33
CA ALA A 323 -6.80 -4.00 11.60
C ALA A 323 -6.09 -2.71 12.06
N LEU A 324 -5.82 -2.55 13.36
CA LEU A 324 -5.06 -1.42 13.88
C LEU A 324 -3.59 -1.45 13.40
N ALA A 325 -2.98 -2.64 13.32
CA ALA A 325 -1.65 -2.80 12.76
C ALA A 325 -1.62 -2.49 11.26
N GLY A 326 -2.63 -2.91 10.49
CA GLY A 326 -2.80 -2.54 9.08
C GLY A 326 -3.01 -1.03 8.90
N ALA A 327 -3.87 -0.42 9.75
CA ALA A 327 -4.08 1.03 9.74
C ALA A 327 -2.79 1.82 10.02
N GLU A 328 -1.94 1.32 10.90
CA GLU A 328 -0.64 1.92 11.18
C GLU A 328 0.24 1.96 9.94
N ARG A 329 0.36 0.85 9.19
CA ARG A 329 1.13 0.81 7.95
C ARG A 329 0.55 1.73 6.87
N ILE A 330 -0.78 1.77 6.73
CA ILE A 330 -1.48 2.69 5.83
C ILE A 330 -1.16 4.14 6.19
N PHE A 331 -1.26 4.50 7.47
CA PHE A 331 -0.97 5.86 7.91
C PHE A 331 0.52 6.21 7.82
N ALA A 332 1.42 5.24 7.95
CA ALA A 332 2.84 5.45 7.70
C ALA A 332 3.11 5.85 6.25
N LEU A 333 2.42 5.23 5.27
CA LEU A 333 2.48 5.67 3.88
C LEU A 333 1.93 7.10 3.70
N ILE A 334 0.76 7.41 4.28
CA ILE A 334 0.13 8.74 4.15
C ILE A 334 0.95 9.85 4.84
N ASP A 335 1.71 9.50 5.88
CA ASP A 335 2.54 10.45 6.64
C ASP A 335 3.99 10.53 6.13
N GLU A 336 4.36 9.70 5.13
CA GLU A 336 5.68 9.77 4.50
C GLU A 336 5.88 11.15 3.86
N LYS A 337 7.10 11.65 3.91
CA LYS A 337 7.39 13.00 3.42
C LYS A 337 7.30 13.02 1.88
N PRO A 338 6.50 13.93 1.32
CA PRO A 338 6.45 14.10 -0.13
C PRO A 338 7.79 14.59 -0.67
N GLU A 339 8.01 14.41 -1.97
CA GLU A 339 9.18 14.96 -2.64
C GLU A 339 9.20 16.48 -2.49
N THR A 340 10.28 17.01 -1.91
CA THR A 340 10.44 18.46 -1.75
C THR A 340 10.93 19.08 -3.06
N ASP A 341 10.34 20.20 -3.46
CA ASP A 341 10.80 21.01 -4.59
C ASP A 341 10.84 22.49 -4.21
N GLU A 342 12.05 22.99 -4.01
CA GLU A 342 12.32 24.40 -3.70
C GLU A 342 12.74 25.19 -4.97
N GLY A 343 12.57 24.59 -6.14
CA GLY A 343 12.89 25.20 -7.42
C GLY A 343 11.97 26.38 -7.72
N TYR A 344 12.52 27.44 -8.28
CA TYR A 344 11.79 28.64 -8.69
C TYR A 344 12.03 29.03 -10.16
N VAL A 345 12.99 28.41 -10.82
CA VAL A 345 13.23 28.54 -12.26
C VAL A 345 12.29 27.63 -13.00
N THR A 346 11.57 28.14 -13.99
CA THR A 346 10.57 27.40 -14.76
C THR A 346 10.93 27.30 -16.24
N LEU A 347 10.44 26.27 -16.92
CA LEU A 347 10.59 26.07 -18.35
C LEU A 347 9.40 26.69 -19.09
N VAL A 348 9.69 27.59 -20.05
CA VAL A 348 8.66 28.29 -20.82
C VAL A 348 8.92 28.16 -22.34
N ASN A 349 7.85 28.23 -23.13
CA ASN A 349 7.98 28.44 -24.56
C ASN A 349 8.54 29.82 -24.84
N ALA A 350 9.49 29.93 -25.74
CA ALA A 350 10.20 31.17 -26.04
C ALA A 350 10.28 31.44 -27.53
N LYS A 351 10.47 32.71 -27.88
CA LYS A 351 10.82 33.15 -29.23
C LYS A 351 11.85 34.28 -29.16
N ARG A 352 12.53 34.55 -30.27
CA ARG A 352 13.38 35.74 -30.37
C ARG A 352 12.54 36.92 -30.84
N ASP A 353 12.72 38.07 -30.20
CA ASP A 353 12.16 39.34 -30.67
C ASP A 353 12.96 39.91 -31.83
N ALA A 354 12.57 41.09 -32.34
CA ALA A 354 13.25 41.76 -33.44
C ALA A 354 14.71 42.17 -33.14
N ASP A 355 15.03 42.32 -31.85
CA ASP A 355 16.37 42.68 -31.36
C ASP A 355 17.21 41.42 -31.03
N GLY A 356 16.66 40.23 -31.22
CA GLY A 356 17.32 38.95 -30.96
C GLY A 356 17.24 38.47 -29.52
N ASN A 357 16.52 39.20 -28.60
CA ASN A 357 16.35 38.79 -27.22
C ASN A 357 15.35 37.65 -27.10
N ILE A 358 15.52 36.81 -26.10
CA ILE A 358 14.60 35.70 -25.82
C ILE A 358 13.45 36.23 -24.96
N ILE A 359 12.24 36.04 -25.45
CA ILE A 359 11.00 36.43 -24.76
C ILE A 359 10.05 35.23 -24.64
N GLU A 360 9.34 35.18 -23.54
CA GLU A 360 8.30 34.16 -23.29
C GLU A 360 7.13 34.31 -24.28
N CYS A 361 6.60 33.20 -24.78
CA CYS A 361 5.39 33.18 -25.60
C CYS A 361 4.47 32.03 -25.17
N LYS A 362 3.19 32.12 -25.55
CA LYS A 362 2.21 31.04 -25.26
C LYS A 362 2.21 29.95 -26.33
N GLU A 363 2.67 30.27 -27.51
CA GLU A 363 2.67 29.38 -28.66
C GLU A 363 3.84 28.40 -28.57
N HIS A 364 3.62 27.16 -29.01
CA HIS A 364 4.69 26.17 -29.15
C HIS A 364 5.54 26.51 -30.38
N THR A 365 6.70 27.07 -30.14
CA THR A 365 7.61 27.56 -31.21
C THR A 365 8.74 26.57 -31.53
N GLY A 366 8.83 25.44 -30.80
CA GLY A 366 9.98 24.54 -30.83
C GLY A 366 11.22 25.10 -30.12
N MET A 367 11.15 26.29 -29.53
CA MET A 367 12.21 26.87 -28.72
C MET A 367 11.75 27.00 -27.27
N TRP A 368 12.57 26.50 -26.35
CA TRP A 368 12.32 26.60 -24.91
C TRP A 368 13.39 27.43 -24.23
N ALA A 369 13.03 28.07 -23.11
CA ALA A 369 13.96 28.83 -22.29
C ALA A 369 13.66 28.66 -20.79
N TRP A 370 14.70 28.74 -20.01
CA TRP A 370 14.61 28.82 -18.55
C TRP A 370 14.26 30.26 -18.15
N LYS A 371 13.11 30.44 -17.52
CA LYS A 371 12.69 31.70 -16.89
C LYS A 371 13.23 31.75 -15.48
N HIS A 372 14.23 32.59 -15.23
CA HIS A 372 14.94 32.72 -13.97
C HIS A 372 14.62 34.05 -13.32
N PRO A 373 13.69 34.11 -12.35
CA PRO A 373 13.44 35.32 -11.56
C PRO A 373 14.58 35.53 -10.57
N HIS A 374 15.08 36.78 -10.49
CA HIS A 374 16.14 37.19 -9.56
C HIS A 374 15.49 37.91 -8.37
N SER A 375 15.63 37.35 -7.16
CA SER A 375 15.05 37.92 -5.93
C SER A 375 15.71 39.21 -5.47
N ALA A 376 16.93 39.51 -5.94
CA ALA A 376 17.70 40.67 -5.50
C ALA A 376 17.20 42.01 -6.09
N ASP A 377 16.74 41.98 -7.34
CA ASP A 377 16.32 43.18 -8.09
C ASP A 377 14.97 43.05 -8.77
N GLY A 378 14.29 41.89 -8.62
CA GLY A 378 13.00 41.62 -9.25
C GLY A 378 13.09 41.36 -10.77
N SER A 379 14.28 41.32 -11.35
CA SER A 379 14.47 41.10 -12.77
C SER A 379 14.20 39.62 -13.14
N VAL A 380 13.89 39.38 -14.41
CA VAL A 380 13.70 38.04 -14.97
C VAL A 380 14.66 37.87 -16.13
N SER A 381 15.52 36.86 -16.08
CA SER A 381 16.37 36.48 -17.20
C SER A 381 15.84 35.23 -17.90
N TYR A 382 16.04 35.15 -19.23
CA TYR A 382 15.69 34.01 -20.05
C TYR A 382 16.96 33.38 -20.61
N THR A 383 17.24 32.14 -20.21
CA THR A 383 18.37 31.35 -20.73
C THR A 383 17.83 30.31 -21.69
N PRO A 384 18.34 30.24 -22.95
CA PRO A 384 17.86 29.24 -23.92
C PRO A 384 18.14 27.84 -23.39
N LEU A 385 17.20 26.92 -23.61
CA LEU A 385 17.39 25.52 -23.31
C LEU A 385 18.26 24.90 -24.40
N THR A 386 19.51 24.59 -24.08
CA THR A 386 20.50 24.07 -25.05
C THR A 386 20.99 22.67 -24.72
N GLY A 387 20.91 22.28 -23.46
CA GLY A 387 21.35 20.97 -23.01
C GLY A 387 22.82 20.92 -22.54
N ASP A 388 23.38 22.03 -22.06
CA ASP A 388 24.71 22.03 -21.38
C ASP A 388 24.52 21.51 -19.95
N VAL A 389 25.10 20.36 -19.65
CA VAL A 389 25.03 19.76 -18.29
C VAL A 389 26.43 19.64 -17.71
N ARG A 390 26.63 20.13 -16.47
CA ARG A 390 27.92 20.12 -15.79
C ARG A 390 27.80 19.64 -14.35
N PHE A 391 28.70 18.77 -13.96
CA PHE A 391 28.93 18.34 -12.59
C PHE A 391 30.21 19.03 -12.09
N GLU A 392 30.16 19.62 -10.92
CA GLU A 392 31.27 20.34 -10.26
C GLU A 392 31.43 19.72 -8.87
N ASP A 393 32.51 18.92 -8.68
CA ASP A 393 32.95 18.30 -7.42
C ASP A 393 31.80 17.56 -6.68
N VAL A 394 31.03 16.75 -7.42
CA VAL A 394 29.82 16.10 -6.89
C VAL A 394 30.16 14.86 -6.09
N THR A 395 29.78 14.86 -4.82
CA THR A 395 29.82 13.70 -3.93
C THR A 395 28.39 13.27 -3.56
N PHE A 396 28.12 11.96 -3.67
CA PHE A 396 26.78 11.43 -3.44
C PHE A 396 26.79 9.99 -2.89
N GLY A 397 25.82 9.70 -2.00
CA GLY A 397 25.48 8.36 -1.54
C GLY A 397 23.99 8.23 -1.22
N TYR A 398 23.39 7.08 -1.56
CA TYR A 398 21.97 6.80 -1.24
C TYR A 398 21.71 6.73 0.26
N ASN A 399 22.74 6.31 1.03
CA ASN A 399 22.75 6.32 2.49
C ASN A 399 23.90 7.17 3.00
N PRO A 400 23.75 7.88 4.13
CA PRO A 400 24.83 8.74 4.67
C PRO A 400 26.14 8.00 4.94
N ASP A 401 26.06 6.70 5.25
CA ASP A 401 27.21 5.88 5.63
C ASP A 401 27.97 5.28 4.42
N LYS A 402 27.42 5.41 3.20
CA LYS A 402 28.01 4.80 2.00
C LYS A 402 28.03 5.78 0.83
N VAL A 403 29.19 6.39 0.60
CA VAL A 403 29.44 7.24 -0.57
C VAL A 403 29.57 6.36 -1.82
N ILE A 404 28.82 6.70 -2.87
CA ILE A 404 28.81 6.01 -4.17
C ILE A 404 29.59 6.79 -5.22
N LEU A 405 29.43 8.13 -5.29
CA LEU A 405 30.17 9.01 -6.18
C LEU A 405 31.07 9.93 -5.33
N LYS A 406 32.31 10.09 -5.74
CA LYS A 406 33.33 10.86 -5.02
C LYS A 406 33.96 11.88 -5.95
N ASP A 407 33.74 13.16 -5.68
CA ASP A 407 34.37 14.28 -6.38
C ASP A 407 34.24 14.18 -7.92
N ILE A 408 33.01 13.96 -8.37
CA ILE A 408 32.71 13.81 -9.81
C ILE A 408 32.62 15.17 -10.46
N SER A 409 33.57 15.45 -11.39
CA SER A 409 33.58 16.63 -12.25
C SER A 409 33.53 16.22 -13.72
N LEU A 410 32.42 16.53 -14.40
CA LEU A 410 32.20 16.21 -15.82
C LEU A 410 31.32 17.28 -16.48
N PHE A 411 31.35 17.32 -17.80
CA PHE A 411 30.50 18.20 -18.59
C PHE A 411 30.07 17.53 -19.89
N ALA A 412 28.88 17.87 -20.36
CA ALA A 412 28.36 17.58 -21.69
C ALA A 412 27.95 18.90 -22.35
N LYS A 413 28.54 19.22 -23.49
CA LYS A 413 28.17 20.40 -24.29
C LYS A 413 26.88 20.12 -25.07
N PRO A 414 26.13 21.15 -25.49
CA PRO A 414 24.96 20.98 -26.35
C PRO A 414 25.24 20.11 -27.57
N GLY A 415 24.40 19.10 -27.80
CA GLY A 415 24.53 18.14 -28.90
C GLY A 415 25.62 17.09 -28.74
N GLN A 416 26.33 17.03 -27.62
CA GLN A 416 27.41 16.08 -27.39
C GLN A 416 26.89 14.76 -26.83
N LYS A 417 27.42 13.64 -27.31
CA LYS A 417 27.15 12.30 -26.82
C LYS A 417 28.24 11.83 -25.84
N LEU A 418 27.88 11.63 -24.58
CA LEU A 418 28.75 11.08 -23.53
C LEU A 418 28.41 9.63 -23.26
N ALA A 419 29.40 8.74 -23.31
CA ALA A 419 29.26 7.34 -22.89
C ALA A 419 29.88 7.12 -21.50
N PHE A 420 29.11 6.53 -20.60
CA PHE A 420 29.61 6.03 -19.30
C PHE A 420 29.96 4.56 -19.42
N VAL A 421 31.19 4.24 -19.04
CA VAL A 421 31.77 2.90 -19.08
C VAL A 421 32.37 2.56 -17.71
N GLY A 422 32.34 1.31 -17.31
CA GLY A 422 32.88 0.85 -16.03
C GLY A 422 32.17 -0.39 -15.52
N SER A 423 32.71 -1.01 -14.48
CA SER A 423 32.13 -2.21 -13.85
C SER A 423 30.74 -1.96 -13.26
N THR A 424 29.99 -3.04 -13.00
CA THR A 424 28.72 -2.95 -12.27
C THR A 424 28.96 -2.36 -10.89
N GLY A 425 28.15 -1.40 -10.50
CA GLY A 425 28.32 -0.66 -9.22
C GLY A 425 29.33 0.50 -9.27
N ALA A 426 29.98 0.80 -10.41
CA ALA A 426 30.90 1.94 -10.54
C ALA A 426 30.23 3.33 -10.41
N GLY A 427 28.89 3.41 -10.40
CA GLY A 427 28.15 4.66 -10.23
C GLY A 427 27.50 5.23 -11.51
N LYS A 428 27.51 4.49 -12.64
CA LYS A 428 26.94 4.94 -13.93
C LYS A 428 25.46 5.36 -13.80
N THR A 429 24.60 4.47 -13.31
CA THR A 429 23.16 4.74 -13.09
C THR A 429 22.92 5.81 -12.04
N THR A 430 23.84 5.96 -11.08
CA THR A 430 23.73 7.01 -10.06
C THR A 430 23.88 8.40 -10.70
N ILE A 431 24.81 8.58 -11.66
CA ILE A 431 24.96 9.86 -12.39
C ILE A 431 23.66 10.21 -13.13
N THR A 432 23.04 9.24 -13.82
CA THR A 432 21.78 9.49 -14.54
C THR A 432 20.60 9.80 -13.60
N ASN A 433 20.54 9.16 -12.43
CA ASN A 433 19.55 9.48 -11.40
C ASN A 433 19.71 10.90 -10.84
N LEU A 434 20.96 11.41 -10.75
CA LEU A 434 21.23 12.76 -10.32
C LEU A 434 20.90 13.82 -11.39
N ILE A 435 21.08 13.52 -12.68
CA ILE A 435 20.67 14.41 -13.78
C ILE A 435 19.13 14.59 -13.75
N ASN A 436 18.38 13.52 -13.50
CA ASN A 436 16.91 13.56 -13.36
C ASN A 436 16.45 14.17 -12.02
N ARG A 437 17.38 14.45 -11.13
CA ARG A 437 17.11 14.94 -9.78
C ARG A 437 16.09 14.05 -9.04
N PHE A 438 16.22 12.71 -9.21
CA PHE A 438 15.51 11.73 -8.38
C PHE A 438 16.05 11.71 -6.95
N TYR A 439 17.31 12.17 -6.80
CA TYR A 439 18.01 12.36 -5.54
C TYR A 439 18.72 13.71 -5.56
N ASP A 440 18.74 14.38 -4.43
CA ASP A 440 19.55 15.59 -4.25
C ASP A 440 20.95 15.23 -3.75
N ILE A 441 21.98 15.94 -4.23
CA ILE A 441 23.39 15.71 -3.92
C ILE A 441 23.73 16.20 -2.50
N GLN A 442 24.76 15.60 -1.87
CA GLN A 442 25.27 16.04 -0.58
C GLN A 442 26.30 17.17 -0.73
N GLU A 443 27.22 17.05 -1.69
CA GLU A 443 28.28 18.04 -1.93
C GLU A 443 28.44 18.32 -3.42
N GLY A 444 28.99 19.48 -3.76
CA GLY A 444 29.21 19.92 -5.13
C GLY A 444 28.00 20.65 -5.75
N LYS A 445 27.96 20.72 -7.08
CA LYS A 445 26.88 21.34 -7.85
C LYS A 445 26.65 20.61 -9.17
N ILE A 446 25.40 20.52 -9.59
CA ILE A 446 25.04 20.12 -10.95
C ILE A 446 24.36 21.32 -11.61
N ARG A 447 24.87 21.72 -12.78
CA ARG A 447 24.32 22.84 -13.55
C ARG A 447 23.71 22.35 -14.85
N TYR A 448 22.60 22.93 -15.23
CA TYR A 448 21.95 22.75 -16.51
C TYR A 448 21.77 24.13 -17.17
N ASP A 449 22.38 24.30 -18.35
CA ASP A 449 22.51 25.58 -19.05
C ASP A 449 23.04 26.71 -18.12
N GLY A 450 24.03 26.40 -17.28
CA GLY A 450 24.63 27.30 -16.31
C GLY A 450 23.83 27.49 -15.01
N ILE A 451 22.57 27.03 -14.95
CA ILE A 451 21.70 27.14 -13.78
C ILE A 451 21.87 25.91 -12.87
N ASN A 452 22.03 26.11 -11.55
CA ASN A 452 22.05 24.99 -10.62
C ASN A 452 20.68 24.28 -10.64
N ILE A 453 20.68 22.95 -10.86
CA ILE A 453 19.44 22.15 -10.97
C ILE A 453 18.57 22.23 -9.71
N THR A 454 19.13 22.53 -8.54
CA THR A 454 18.36 22.73 -7.30
C THR A 454 17.44 23.94 -7.36
N LYS A 455 17.76 24.94 -8.23
CA LYS A 455 16.92 26.13 -8.46
C LYS A 455 15.83 25.91 -9.49
N ILE A 456 15.95 24.86 -10.32
CA ILE A 456 14.95 24.54 -11.35
C ILE A 456 13.83 23.70 -10.71
N LYS A 457 12.58 23.99 -11.03
CA LYS A 457 11.45 23.14 -10.63
C LYS A 457 11.63 21.73 -11.18
N LYS A 458 11.43 20.73 -10.33
CA LYS A 458 11.65 19.32 -10.70
C LYS A 458 10.81 18.89 -11.89
N ASP A 459 9.56 19.29 -11.96
CA ASP A 459 8.67 18.97 -13.08
C ASP A 459 9.17 19.57 -14.39
N ASP A 460 9.65 20.81 -14.36
CA ASP A 460 10.18 21.50 -15.52
C ASP A 460 11.55 20.93 -15.94
N LEU A 461 12.40 20.55 -14.98
CA LEU A 461 13.64 19.85 -15.24
C LEU A 461 13.37 18.52 -15.96
N ARG A 462 12.49 17.68 -15.39
CA ARG A 462 12.16 16.36 -15.94
C ARG A 462 11.48 16.45 -17.30
N ARG A 463 10.65 17.48 -17.52
CA ARG A 463 10.04 17.73 -18.83
C ARG A 463 11.08 18.06 -19.92
N SER A 464 12.22 18.62 -19.56
CA SER A 464 13.32 18.92 -20.49
C SER A 464 14.22 17.71 -20.79
N LEU A 465 14.02 16.59 -20.10
CA LEU A 465 14.81 15.37 -20.19
C LEU A 465 13.99 14.23 -20.78
N GLY A 466 14.58 13.45 -21.67
CA GLY A 466 14.01 12.18 -22.12
C GLY A 466 14.81 11.02 -21.56
N ILE A 467 14.12 9.97 -21.15
CA ILE A 467 14.75 8.77 -20.63
C ILE A 467 14.28 7.52 -21.37
N VAL A 468 15.24 6.67 -21.74
CA VAL A 468 14.99 5.32 -22.23
C VAL A 468 15.71 4.36 -21.30
N LEU A 469 14.94 3.61 -20.51
CA LEU A 469 15.46 2.66 -19.52
C LEU A 469 15.71 1.30 -20.16
N GLN A 470 16.58 0.52 -19.51
CA GLN A 470 16.85 -0.89 -19.86
C GLN A 470 15.56 -1.72 -19.74
N ASP A 471 14.87 -1.64 -18.60
CA ASP A 471 13.60 -2.28 -18.36
C ASP A 471 12.47 -1.36 -18.82
N THR A 472 11.88 -1.69 -19.94
CA THR A 472 10.79 -0.91 -20.53
C THR A 472 9.47 -1.29 -19.87
N HIS A 473 8.86 -0.35 -19.15
CA HIS A 473 7.51 -0.51 -18.62
C HIS A 473 6.47 0.10 -19.58
N LEU A 474 5.49 -0.72 -19.95
CA LEU A 474 4.32 -0.30 -20.73
C LEU A 474 3.08 -0.35 -19.85
N PHE A 475 2.17 0.59 -20.08
CA PHE A 475 0.91 0.65 -19.35
C PHE A 475 -0.19 -0.11 -20.11
N THR A 476 -1.14 -0.67 -19.37
CA THR A 476 -2.37 -1.22 -19.96
C THR A 476 -3.10 -0.11 -20.70
N GLY A 477 -3.33 -0.31 -22.00
CA GLY A 477 -3.89 0.67 -22.91
C GLY A 477 -3.47 0.41 -24.34
N THR A 478 -3.81 1.30 -25.27
CA THR A 478 -3.40 1.15 -26.67
C THR A 478 -1.90 1.44 -26.86
N ILE A 479 -1.32 0.97 -27.94
CA ILE A 479 0.05 1.35 -28.36
C ILE A 479 0.12 2.86 -28.54
N ARG A 480 -0.89 3.47 -29.14
CA ARG A 480 -1.04 4.93 -29.29
C ARG A 480 -0.92 5.64 -27.94
N ASP A 481 -1.66 5.19 -26.92
CA ASP A 481 -1.63 5.80 -25.58
C ASP A 481 -0.26 5.64 -24.91
N ASN A 482 0.38 4.49 -25.11
CA ASN A 482 1.72 4.24 -24.60
C ASN A 482 2.79 5.15 -25.22
N ILE A 483 2.69 5.49 -26.51
CA ILE A 483 3.58 6.47 -27.13
C ILE A 483 3.22 7.89 -26.67
N ARG A 484 1.92 8.23 -26.65
CA ARG A 484 1.41 9.54 -26.19
C ARG A 484 1.78 9.87 -24.76
N TYR A 485 2.11 8.85 -23.93
CA TYR A 485 2.56 9.05 -22.57
C TYR A 485 3.78 9.99 -22.44
N GLY A 486 4.63 10.07 -23.47
CA GLY A 486 5.76 11.01 -23.54
C GLY A 486 5.32 12.47 -23.68
N ASN A 487 4.17 12.72 -24.34
CA ASN A 487 3.55 14.04 -24.47
C ASN A 487 2.04 13.85 -24.64
N LEU A 488 1.28 14.13 -23.59
CA LEU A 488 -0.17 13.90 -23.54
C LEU A 488 -0.94 14.75 -24.55
N ASP A 489 -0.39 15.89 -24.95
CA ASP A 489 -0.99 16.82 -25.92
C ASP A 489 -0.59 16.51 -27.38
N ALA A 490 0.17 15.43 -27.61
CA ALA A 490 0.64 15.07 -28.94
C ALA A 490 -0.52 14.65 -29.87
N THR A 491 -0.51 15.19 -31.10
CA THR A 491 -1.44 14.77 -32.14
C THR A 491 -1.10 13.38 -32.67
N ASP A 492 -2.04 12.73 -33.33
CA ASP A 492 -1.81 11.40 -33.93
C ASP A 492 -0.68 11.42 -34.97
N GLU A 493 -0.55 12.51 -35.72
CA GLU A 493 0.55 12.71 -36.70
C GLU A 493 1.91 12.70 -36.01
N GLN A 494 2.04 13.40 -34.87
CA GLN A 494 3.27 13.44 -34.06
C GLN A 494 3.60 12.05 -33.48
N ILE A 495 2.58 11.29 -33.09
CA ILE A 495 2.75 9.91 -32.62
C ILE A 495 3.28 9.02 -33.76
N TYR A 496 2.71 9.15 -34.99
CA TYR A 496 3.17 8.37 -36.12
C TYR A 496 4.59 8.76 -36.54
N GLU A 497 4.95 10.05 -36.47
CA GLU A 497 6.31 10.51 -36.73
C GLU A 497 7.31 9.97 -35.72
N ALA A 498 6.97 10.03 -34.43
CA ALA A 498 7.80 9.47 -33.37
C ALA A 498 8.00 7.95 -33.52
N ALA A 499 6.94 7.22 -33.92
CA ALA A 499 7.02 5.79 -34.18
C ALA A 499 7.89 5.47 -35.42
N ARG A 500 7.84 6.30 -36.47
CA ARG A 500 8.72 6.14 -37.65
C ARG A 500 10.17 6.43 -37.28
N LEU A 501 10.44 7.49 -36.52
CA LEU A 501 11.77 7.83 -36.03
C LEU A 501 12.39 6.68 -35.24
N ALA A 502 11.58 6.07 -34.35
CA ALA A 502 11.97 4.93 -33.54
C ALA A 502 12.04 3.60 -34.32
N HIS A 503 11.68 3.55 -35.57
CA HIS A 503 11.47 2.32 -36.38
C HIS A 503 10.40 1.38 -35.81
N ALA A 504 9.44 1.88 -35.04
CA ALA A 504 8.33 1.13 -34.46
C ALA A 504 7.13 0.99 -35.43
N ASP A 505 6.89 1.96 -36.30
CA ASP A 505 5.71 2.06 -37.20
C ASP A 505 5.48 0.78 -38.01
N GLN A 506 6.56 0.15 -38.50
CA GLN A 506 6.45 -1.03 -39.35
C GLN A 506 5.82 -2.22 -38.58
N PHE A 507 6.31 -2.54 -37.41
CA PHE A 507 5.75 -3.66 -36.62
C PHE A 507 4.36 -3.32 -36.08
N ILE A 508 4.12 -2.06 -35.68
CA ILE A 508 2.80 -1.62 -35.18
C ILE A 508 1.73 -1.86 -36.24
N ARG A 509 1.99 -1.48 -37.52
CA ARG A 509 1.05 -1.68 -38.63
C ARG A 509 0.82 -3.14 -39.00
N MET A 510 1.70 -4.07 -38.59
CA MET A 510 1.53 -5.51 -38.80
C MET A 510 0.62 -6.15 -37.74
N LEU A 511 0.34 -5.44 -36.62
CA LEU A 511 -0.59 -5.91 -35.62
C LEU A 511 -2.05 -5.78 -36.12
N PRO A 512 -2.96 -6.66 -35.66
CA PRO A 512 -4.34 -6.69 -36.17
C PRO A 512 -5.07 -5.35 -36.09
N ASN A 513 -4.84 -4.58 -34.99
CA ASN A 513 -5.47 -3.27 -34.75
C ASN A 513 -4.47 -2.10 -34.90
N GLY A 514 -3.26 -2.33 -35.39
CA GLY A 514 -2.24 -1.29 -35.54
C GLY A 514 -1.99 -0.53 -34.23
N TYR A 515 -2.06 0.79 -34.29
CA TYR A 515 -1.87 1.68 -33.13
C TYR A 515 -2.93 1.54 -32.03
N ASP A 516 -4.11 1.01 -32.38
CA ASP A 516 -5.20 0.78 -31.44
C ASP A 516 -5.14 -0.63 -30.82
N THR A 517 -4.06 -1.37 -31.04
CA THR A 517 -3.81 -2.65 -30.37
C THR A 517 -3.70 -2.41 -28.87
N MET A 518 -4.56 -3.10 -28.12
CA MET A 518 -4.53 -3.08 -26.64
C MET A 518 -3.37 -3.91 -26.13
N LEU A 519 -2.62 -3.33 -25.20
CA LEU A 519 -1.58 -4.01 -24.43
C LEU A 519 -2.11 -4.29 -23.04
N SER A 520 -1.78 -5.46 -22.50
CA SER A 520 -2.04 -5.84 -21.11
C SER A 520 -0.71 -5.95 -20.38
N GLY A 521 -0.67 -5.65 -19.10
CA GLY A 521 0.47 -5.69 -18.18
C GLY A 521 1.82 -5.59 -18.92
N ASP A 522 2.65 -4.69 -18.68
CA ASP A 522 3.98 -4.49 -19.30
C ASP A 522 4.15 -4.85 -20.82
N GLY A 523 3.04 -5.11 -21.57
CA GLY A 523 3.06 -5.50 -22.98
C GLY A 523 3.68 -6.89 -23.21
N GLU A 524 3.29 -7.88 -22.40
CA GLU A 524 3.80 -9.26 -22.49
C GLU A 524 3.58 -9.90 -23.88
N GLU A 525 2.62 -9.38 -24.65
CA GLU A 525 2.33 -9.81 -26.01
C GLU A 525 3.42 -9.38 -27.02
N LEU A 526 4.28 -8.43 -26.65
CA LEU A 526 5.34 -7.89 -27.48
C LEU A 526 6.70 -8.49 -27.13
N SER A 527 7.57 -8.64 -28.12
CA SER A 527 8.97 -8.99 -27.86
C SER A 527 9.67 -7.85 -27.10
N GLN A 528 10.76 -8.16 -26.39
CA GLN A 528 11.54 -7.16 -25.65
C GLN A 528 12.02 -6.02 -26.58
N GLY A 529 12.46 -6.33 -27.80
CA GLY A 529 12.86 -5.31 -28.77
C GLY A 529 11.70 -4.41 -29.22
N GLN A 530 10.50 -4.98 -29.42
CA GLN A 530 9.31 -4.19 -29.74
C GLN A 530 8.93 -3.24 -28.60
N ARG A 531 8.97 -3.72 -27.34
CA ARG A 531 8.76 -2.86 -26.16
C ARG A 531 9.78 -1.71 -26.11
N GLN A 532 11.05 -2.01 -26.40
CA GLN A 532 12.10 -0.99 -26.42
C GLN A 532 11.89 0.04 -27.55
N LEU A 533 11.43 -0.37 -28.75
CA LEU A 533 11.06 0.56 -29.80
C LEU A 533 9.92 1.49 -29.39
N LEU A 534 8.93 1.01 -28.62
CA LEU A 534 7.87 1.86 -28.07
C LEU A 534 8.40 2.84 -27.02
N SER A 535 9.37 2.44 -26.20
CA SER A 535 10.03 3.36 -25.26
C SER A 535 10.82 4.45 -25.97
N ILE A 536 11.50 4.10 -27.07
CA ILE A 536 12.18 5.09 -27.93
C ILE A 536 11.16 6.04 -28.56
N ALA A 537 10.02 5.54 -29.06
CA ALA A 537 8.96 6.36 -29.62
C ALA A 537 8.34 7.30 -28.58
N ARG A 538 8.17 6.82 -27.33
CA ARG A 538 7.73 7.63 -26.17
C ARG A 538 8.70 8.78 -25.88
N ALA A 539 10.00 8.53 -25.92
CA ALA A 539 11.01 9.57 -25.76
C ALA A 539 11.05 10.52 -26.96
N ALA A 540 10.82 10.01 -28.18
CA ALA A 540 10.80 10.81 -29.41
C ALA A 540 9.64 11.81 -29.46
N VAL A 541 8.44 11.42 -29.02
CA VAL A 541 7.26 12.31 -29.02
C VAL A 541 7.37 13.44 -28.02
N ALA A 542 8.17 13.25 -26.95
CA ALA A 542 8.47 14.29 -25.95
C ALA A 542 9.45 15.35 -26.48
N ASP A 543 10.25 15.01 -27.50
CA ASP A 543 11.25 15.85 -28.19
C ASP A 543 12.19 16.63 -27.23
N PRO A 544 12.82 15.98 -26.25
CA PRO A 544 13.66 16.66 -25.28
C PRO A 544 15.06 16.98 -25.83
N PRO A 545 15.69 18.09 -25.44
CA PRO A 545 17.05 18.44 -25.87
C PRO A 545 18.15 17.58 -25.22
N VAL A 546 17.84 16.95 -24.10
CA VAL A 546 18.76 16.04 -23.37
C VAL A 546 18.14 14.66 -23.26
N LEU A 547 18.92 13.64 -23.57
CA LEU A 547 18.52 12.23 -23.48
C LEU A 547 19.40 11.47 -22.51
N ILE A 548 18.77 10.59 -21.76
CA ILE A 548 19.41 9.62 -20.88
C ILE A 548 19.05 8.24 -21.39
N LEU A 549 20.03 7.45 -21.79
CA LEU A 549 19.84 6.15 -22.40
C LEU A 549 20.57 5.10 -21.57
N ASP A 550 19.82 4.09 -21.10
CA ASP A 550 20.38 2.90 -20.45
C ASP A 550 20.31 1.73 -21.44
N GLU A 551 21.48 1.37 -21.99
CA GLU A 551 21.59 0.44 -23.12
C GLU A 551 21.89 -0.98 -22.64
N ALA A 552 20.89 -1.73 -22.24
CA ALA A 552 21.05 -3.17 -22.05
C ALA A 552 20.14 -3.94 -23.01
N THR A 553 20.74 -4.59 -23.98
CA THR A 553 20.03 -5.34 -25.04
C THR A 553 20.48 -6.80 -25.08
N SER A 554 20.95 -7.35 -23.95
CA SER A 554 21.53 -8.69 -23.86
C SER A 554 20.58 -9.86 -24.22
N SER A 555 19.29 -9.58 -24.45
CA SER A 555 18.27 -10.61 -24.69
C SER A 555 17.46 -10.41 -25.99
N ILE A 556 17.97 -9.60 -26.92
CA ILE A 556 17.26 -9.29 -28.18
C ILE A 556 17.98 -10.00 -29.34
N ASP A 557 17.21 -10.57 -30.29
CA ASP A 557 17.78 -11.15 -31.51
C ASP A 557 18.51 -10.12 -32.35
N THR A 558 19.53 -10.54 -33.09
CA THR A 558 20.46 -9.66 -33.83
C THR A 558 19.75 -8.74 -34.86
N ARG A 559 18.64 -9.19 -35.47
CA ARG A 559 17.90 -8.39 -36.45
C ARG A 559 17.13 -7.25 -35.75
N THR A 560 16.38 -7.56 -34.72
CA THR A 560 15.62 -6.58 -33.94
C THR A 560 16.59 -5.62 -33.25
N GLU A 561 17.71 -6.12 -32.77
CA GLU A 561 18.79 -5.32 -32.21
C GLU A 561 19.28 -4.22 -33.15
N SER A 562 19.52 -4.56 -34.43
CA SER A 562 19.93 -3.57 -35.46
C SER A 562 18.84 -2.50 -35.66
N ILE A 563 17.56 -2.86 -35.58
CA ILE A 563 16.44 -1.92 -35.73
C ILE A 563 16.38 -0.98 -34.52
N VAL A 564 16.48 -1.51 -33.32
CA VAL A 564 16.53 -0.74 -32.06
C VAL A 564 17.69 0.25 -32.07
N GLN A 565 18.89 -0.20 -32.52
CA GLN A 565 20.06 0.67 -32.61
C GLN A 565 19.83 1.83 -33.60
N LYS A 566 19.23 1.58 -34.76
CA LYS A 566 18.87 2.65 -35.70
C LYS A 566 17.87 3.64 -35.11
N GLY A 567 16.87 3.14 -34.39
CA GLY A 567 15.91 4.00 -33.66
C GLY A 567 16.60 4.89 -32.65
N MET A 568 17.51 4.31 -31.84
CA MET A 568 18.33 5.05 -30.88
C MET A 568 19.22 6.10 -31.56
N ASP A 569 19.91 5.72 -32.63
CA ASP A 569 20.80 6.64 -33.40
C ASP A 569 20.02 7.83 -33.99
N ASN A 570 18.79 7.58 -34.46
CA ASN A 570 17.92 8.66 -34.94
C ASN A 570 17.45 9.57 -33.82
N LEU A 571 17.06 8.98 -32.65
CA LEU A 571 16.63 9.73 -31.49
C LEU A 571 17.75 10.63 -30.93
N MET A 572 19.02 10.18 -31.01
CA MET A 572 20.18 10.91 -30.47
C MET A 572 20.58 12.13 -31.30
N LYS A 573 20.23 12.20 -32.58
CA LYS A 573 20.68 13.27 -33.50
C LYS A 573 20.30 14.66 -33.01
N GLY A 574 21.29 15.55 -32.89
CA GLY A 574 21.10 16.95 -32.51
C GLY A 574 20.83 17.18 -31.01
N ARG A 575 20.88 16.16 -30.18
CA ARG A 575 20.60 16.24 -28.74
C ARG A 575 21.84 15.96 -27.92
N THR A 576 21.87 16.51 -26.71
CA THR A 576 22.87 16.11 -25.70
C THR A 576 22.47 14.74 -25.15
N VAL A 577 23.38 13.78 -25.15
CA VAL A 577 23.06 12.39 -24.83
C VAL A 577 24.00 11.84 -23.77
N PHE A 578 23.43 11.28 -22.71
CA PHE A 578 24.11 10.49 -21.70
C PHE A 578 23.76 9.03 -21.90
N VAL A 579 24.75 8.20 -22.25
CA VAL A 579 24.53 6.77 -22.50
C VAL A 579 25.27 5.94 -21.48
N ILE A 580 24.54 5.06 -20.76
CA ILE A 580 25.16 3.95 -20.06
C ILE A 580 25.38 2.86 -21.08
N ALA A 581 26.61 2.78 -21.60
CA ALA A 581 26.89 1.97 -22.77
C ALA A 581 27.39 0.58 -22.35
N HIS A 582 26.70 -0.44 -22.84
CA HIS A 582 27.08 -1.85 -22.74
C HIS A 582 27.61 -2.41 -24.08
N ARG A 583 27.62 -1.58 -25.15
CA ARG A 583 28.06 -1.97 -26.49
C ARG A 583 29.26 -1.18 -26.94
N LEU A 584 30.24 -1.89 -27.50
CA LEU A 584 31.45 -1.29 -28.04
C LEU A 584 31.16 -0.30 -29.19
N SER A 585 30.12 -0.55 -30.02
CA SER A 585 29.73 0.36 -31.12
C SER A 585 29.23 1.70 -30.61
N THR A 586 28.39 1.71 -29.60
CA THR A 586 27.84 2.93 -28.99
C THR A 586 28.93 3.72 -28.29
N ILE A 587 29.84 3.02 -27.57
CA ILE A 587 30.99 3.64 -26.92
C ILE A 587 31.90 4.31 -27.94
N ARG A 588 32.28 3.58 -29.01
CA ARG A 588 33.22 4.08 -30.01
C ARG A 588 32.71 5.33 -30.73
N ASN A 589 31.42 5.41 -30.98
CA ASN A 589 30.79 6.52 -31.72
C ASN A 589 30.36 7.67 -30.77
N SER A 590 30.85 7.74 -29.54
CA SER A 590 30.57 8.83 -28.60
C SER A 590 31.64 9.91 -28.69
N ASP A 591 31.23 11.17 -28.53
CA ASP A 591 32.12 12.33 -28.56
C ASP A 591 33.05 12.39 -27.35
N ALA A 592 32.59 11.84 -26.22
CA ALA A 592 33.42 11.65 -25.02
C ALA A 592 33.02 10.36 -24.31
N ILE A 593 34.02 9.68 -23.79
CA ILE A 593 33.91 8.47 -23.00
C ILE A 593 34.40 8.78 -21.60
N ILE A 594 33.59 8.46 -20.60
CA ILE A 594 33.88 8.60 -19.18
C ILE A 594 34.03 7.20 -18.59
N VAL A 595 35.24 6.87 -18.15
CA VAL A 595 35.47 5.59 -17.47
C VAL A 595 35.34 5.80 -15.97
N LEU A 596 34.43 5.08 -15.37
CA LEU A 596 34.13 5.12 -13.93
C LEU A 596 34.66 3.86 -13.26
N ASP A 597 35.32 4.04 -12.13
CA ASP A 597 35.70 2.95 -11.24
C ASP A 597 35.55 3.37 -9.77
N HIS A 598 34.92 2.54 -8.97
CA HIS A 598 34.65 2.79 -7.55
C HIS A 598 34.13 4.20 -7.22
N GLY A 599 33.28 4.74 -8.08
CA GLY A 599 32.64 6.04 -7.90
C GLY A 599 33.52 7.24 -8.26
N GLN A 600 34.60 7.04 -8.99
CA GLN A 600 35.50 8.09 -9.48
C GLN A 600 35.68 8.02 -10.99
N ILE A 601 35.95 9.15 -11.63
CA ILE A 601 36.32 9.20 -13.05
C ILE A 601 37.82 8.92 -13.13
N ILE A 602 38.19 7.80 -13.75
CA ILE A 602 39.59 7.38 -13.89
C ILE A 602 40.17 7.74 -15.27
N GLU A 603 39.32 7.78 -16.31
CA GLU A 603 39.75 8.17 -17.66
C GLU A 603 38.64 8.98 -18.32
N ARG A 604 39.05 9.94 -19.18
CA ARG A 604 38.15 10.74 -20.02
C ARG A 604 38.81 11.08 -21.33
N GLY A 605 38.15 10.89 -22.44
CA GLY A 605 38.65 11.23 -23.78
C GLY A 605 37.73 10.71 -24.86
N ASP A 606 38.11 10.87 -26.11
CA ASP A 606 37.46 10.17 -27.22
C ASP A 606 38.05 8.74 -27.39
N HIS A 607 37.47 7.97 -28.28
CA HIS A 607 37.91 6.59 -28.54
C HIS A 607 39.38 6.50 -28.94
N ALA A 608 39.83 7.40 -29.82
CA ALA A 608 41.20 7.36 -30.35
C ALA A 608 42.25 7.72 -29.27
N ASP A 609 41.92 8.67 -28.43
CA ASP A 609 42.81 9.11 -27.34
C ASP A 609 42.92 8.03 -26.26
N LEU A 610 41.81 7.43 -25.84
CA LEU A 610 41.81 6.40 -24.81
C LEU A 610 42.47 5.09 -25.27
N ILE A 611 42.37 4.73 -26.55
CA ILE A 611 43.09 3.59 -27.13
C ILE A 611 44.62 3.83 -27.07
N LYS A 612 45.08 5.07 -27.37
CA LYS A 612 46.51 5.42 -27.29
C LYS A 612 47.06 5.37 -25.85
N GLN A 613 46.24 5.74 -24.87
CA GLN A 613 46.61 5.72 -23.45
C GLN A 613 46.84 4.30 -22.90
N LYS A 614 46.28 3.28 -23.54
CA LYS A 614 46.36 1.85 -23.14
C LYS A 614 45.95 1.61 -21.68
N GLY A 615 45.03 2.42 -21.14
CA GLY A 615 44.48 2.33 -19.81
C GLY A 615 43.34 1.32 -19.66
N THR A 616 42.46 1.57 -18.71
CA THR A 616 41.29 0.69 -18.39
C THR A 616 40.34 0.59 -19.58
N TYR A 617 40.07 1.69 -20.29
CA TYR A 617 39.26 1.67 -21.50
C TYR A 617 39.83 0.74 -22.59
N TYR A 618 41.15 0.78 -22.81
CA TYR A 618 41.82 -0.11 -23.76
C TYR A 618 41.65 -1.58 -23.37
N GLN A 619 41.73 -1.90 -22.08
CA GLN A 619 41.57 -3.26 -21.57
C GLN A 619 40.14 -3.75 -21.76
N LEU A 620 39.13 -2.90 -21.50
CA LEU A 620 37.70 -3.17 -21.76
C LEU A 620 37.45 -3.38 -23.26
N TYR A 621 37.99 -2.48 -24.11
CA TYR A 621 37.77 -2.55 -25.56
C TYR A 621 38.43 -3.79 -26.19
N THR A 622 39.57 -4.23 -25.69
CA THR A 622 40.30 -5.41 -26.21
C THR A 622 39.86 -6.74 -25.57
N GLY A 623 38.85 -6.72 -24.71
CA GLY A 623 38.33 -7.91 -24.05
C GLY A 623 39.26 -8.49 -22.96
N LYS A 624 40.25 -7.71 -22.47
CA LYS A 624 41.09 -8.10 -21.36
C LYS A 624 40.44 -7.85 -20.00
N LEU A 625 39.45 -6.98 -19.95
CA LEU A 625 38.50 -6.74 -18.86
C LEU A 625 37.10 -6.87 -19.40
N GLU A 626 36.19 -7.47 -18.66
CA GLU A 626 34.77 -7.56 -19.05
C GLU A 626 33.98 -6.33 -18.58
N LEU A 627 33.06 -5.86 -19.44
CA LEU A 627 31.99 -4.93 -19.09
C LEU A 627 30.92 -5.73 -18.34
N SER A 628 31.17 -6.15 -17.10
CA SER A 628 30.20 -6.91 -16.31
C SER A 628 29.16 -5.99 -15.64
#